data_351a915829439fa6dedc4a2bc00b76be
#
_entry.id   351a915829439fa6dedc4a2bc00b76be
#
_cell.length_a   1.000
_cell.length_b   1.000
_cell.length_c   1.000
_cell.angle_alpha   90.00
_cell.angle_beta   90.00
_cell.angle_gamma   90.00
#
_symmetry.space_group_name_H-M   'P 1'
#
loop_
_entity.id
_entity.type
_entity.pdbx_description
1 polymer ?
#
loop_
_entity_poly.entity_id
_entity_poly.type
_entity_poly.pdbx_seq_one_letter_code
_entity_poly.pdbx_strand_id
1 'polypeptide(L)'
;MMDVMPSILESLLDRKYAEAIKILHQDWDEITNQNTQITEQIEIQYWLSYCYFEQFMKIKDTDKANKLFEKAVEHFRELLKLTKQLTDKQDRIQQQIYAQSGLGGCYIEQIKRSKSTSEAEIFVKQASENFLAAYEQLSQLSDEEEKKKWEKIIRLGLRNIDYLYKDWHSYFEKKKQEIQESLFKGKTSQPQDAVSTVLAVLHITPAELGSIPMAHYTSPHVCHILFGIGGKETASPMRLGSSTYMNDPSEGKPLLDLLNQQDLELENKADGASHNAFFTCFSSRVNDLNQFRLYGKEGGVEASGCCLVFNKNGDWLKEADVSAPFRSLSEMSRQNSDDLPKVDEYEKLPLYQVAYIAYKDEYIAEKKCGIWLSAPNKAFNLHQNLAKENLGSSTRFTLNANISRFGIRLKPVGNEDWHQFRLGKLKEALEELIGFFKDKSAVSDDDKEALEYIRYLFKDFAFRDEEEFRLLVIKPIDSEEIEYCDKTQSVYIPYADIRNQADEVILGTNYEKTGNQRKAEVFRYHMKQKYPEVKVSRSTLPINPPNK
;
A
#
# COMPACT_ATOMS: atom_id res chain seq x y z
N MET A 1 44.16 -2.84 -6.91
CA MET A 1 42.85 -3.37 -6.41
C MET A 1 42.70 -3.30 -4.89
N MET A 2 43.65 -3.69 -4.05
CA MET A 2 43.51 -3.54 -2.59
C MET A 2 43.24 -2.12 -2.09
N ASP A 3 43.66 -1.09 -2.83
CA ASP A 3 43.47 0.31 -2.42
C ASP A 3 42.12 0.93 -2.83
N VAL A 4 41.38 0.30 -3.74
CA VAL A 4 40.12 0.86 -4.29
C VAL A 4 38.88 0.23 -3.60
N MET A 5 38.96 -1.01 -3.14
CA MET A 5 37.87 -1.68 -2.44
C MET A 5 37.34 -0.93 -1.22
N PRO A 6 38.16 -0.25 -0.38
CA PRO A 6 37.63 0.54 0.72
C PRO A 6 36.73 1.69 0.27
N SER A 7 37.08 2.40 -0.81
CA SER A 7 36.30 3.53 -1.33
C SER A 7 34.97 3.09 -1.97
N ILE A 8 34.96 1.91 -2.63
CA ILE A 8 33.75 1.29 -3.15
C ILE A 8 32.84 0.88 -1.98
N LEU A 9 33.38 0.21 -0.97
CA LEU A 9 32.62 -0.21 0.21
C LEU A 9 32.05 0.98 0.97
N GLU A 10 32.80 2.06 1.12
CA GLU A 10 32.34 3.32 1.73
C GLU A 10 31.17 3.92 0.94
N SER A 11 31.31 4.01 -0.40
CA SER A 11 30.24 4.50 -1.28
C SER A 11 28.98 3.61 -1.24
N LEU A 12 29.15 2.30 -1.09
CA LEU A 12 28.04 1.35 -0.94
C LEU A 12 27.34 1.47 0.42
N LEU A 13 28.11 1.64 1.50
CA LEU A 13 27.58 1.88 2.85
C LEU A 13 26.75 3.16 2.90
N ASP A 14 27.21 4.20 2.21
CA ASP A 14 26.52 5.49 2.07
C ASP A 14 25.38 5.45 1.04
N ARG A 15 25.18 4.32 0.37
CA ARG A 15 24.20 4.14 -0.73
C ARG A 15 24.42 5.09 -1.92
N LYS A 16 25.65 5.51 -2.16
CA LYS A 16 26.08 6.35 -3.29
C LYS A 16 26.41 5.49 -4.53
N TYR A 17 25.46 4.75 -5.03
CA TYR A 17 25.66 3.77 -6.10
C TYR A 17 26.19 4.39 -7.40
N ALA A 18 25.82 5.64 -7.73
CA ALA A 18 26.31 6.31 -8.92
C ALA A 18 27.81 6.61 -8.86
N GLU A 19 28.34 6.92 -7.68
CA GLU A 19 29.76 7.15 -7.44
C GLU A 19 30.53 5.83 -7.50
N ALA A 20 30.02 4.78 -6.84
CA ALA A 20 30.57 3.44 -6.92
C ALA A 20 30.65 2.92 -8.38
N ILE A 21 29.61 3.12 -9.17
CA ILE A 21 29.58 2.75 -10.60
C ILE A 21 30.70 3.46 -11.38
N LYS A 22 30.92 4.74 -11.13
CA LYS A 22 31.98 5.50 -11.81
C LYS A 22 33.37 4.96 -11.49
N ILE A 23 33.65 4.65 -10.25
CA ILE A 23 34.91 4.06 -9.82
C ILE A 23 35.10 2.68 -10.48
N LEU A 24 34.08 1.82 -10.40
CA LEU A 24 34.13 0.48 -10.97
C LEU A 24 34.35 0.45 -12.49
N HIS A 25 33.82 1.42 -13.23
CA HIS A 25 34.08 1.54 -14.67
C HIS A 25 35.53 1.98 -14.96
N GLN A 26 36.10 2.85 -14.15
CA GLN A 26 37.53 3.21 -14.28
C GLN A 26 38.43 1.97 -14.05
N ASP A 27 38.15 1.22 -12.99
CA ASP A 27 38.89 -0.01 -12.70
C ASP A 27 38.71 -1.07 -13.79
N TRP A 28 37.50 -1.20 -14.36
CA TRP A 28 37.24 -2.10 -15.48
C TRP A 28 38.08 -1.79 -16.70
N ASP A 29 38.19 -0.52 -17.08
CA ASP A 29 38.99 -0.06 -18.22
C ASP A 29 40.48 -0.29 -17.99
N GLU A 30 40.98 -0.13 -16.76
CA GLU A 30 42.36 -0.43 -16.40
C GLU A 30 42.68 -1.92 -16.46
N ILE A 31 41.79 -2.76 -15.91
CA ILE A 31 41.98 -4.21 -15.84
C ILE A 31 41.88 -4.88 -17.20
N THR A 32 40.97 -4.46 -18.06
CA THR A 32 40.83 -5.02 -19.41
C THR A 32 42.04 -4.71 -20.30
N ASN A 33 42.74 -3.62 -20.03
CA ASN A 33 43.95 -3.25 -20.74
C ASN A 33 45.23 -3.99 -20.30
N GLN A 34 45.22 -4.63 -19.09
CA GLN A 34 46.42 -5.20 -18.48
C GLN A 34 46.50 -6.74 -18.47
N ASN A 35 45.59 -7.45 -19.13
CA ASN A 35 45.55 -8.92 -19.17
C ASN A 35 45.51 -9.59 -17.76
N THR A 36 44.76 -8.99 -16.84
CA THR A 36 44.65 -9.31 -15.42
C THR A 36 43.85 -10.60 -15.14
N GLN A 37 43.95 -11.11 -13.88
CA GLN A 37 43.29 -12.34 -13.46
C GLN A 37 41.78 -12.27 -13.59
N ILE A 38 41.17 -13.35 -14.07
CA ILE A 38 39.72 -13.50 -14.28
C ILE A 38 38.89 -13.21 -13.01
N THR A 39 39.46 -13.47 -11.84
CA THR A 39 38.84 -13.21 -10.52
C THR A 39 38.56 -11.73 -10.29
N GLU A 40 39.46 -10.84 -10.69
CA GLU A 40 39.29 -9.40 -10.58
C GLU A 40 38.21 -8.86 -11.51
N GLN A 41 38.16 -9.40 -12.74
CA GLN A 41 37.09 -9.07 -13.68
C GLN A 41 35.72 -9.48 -13.17
N ILE A 42 35.61 -10.67 -12.54
CA ILE A 42 34.39 -11.18 -11.93
C ILE A 42 33.94 -10.28 -10.77
N GLU A 43 34.87 -9.86 -9.92
CA GLU A 43 34.56 -9.00 -8.78
C GLU A 43 34.01 -7.65 -9.20
N ILE A 44 34.61 -7.02 -10.20
CA ILE A 44 34.08 -5.75 -10.74
C ILE A 44 32.70 -5.93 -11.37
N GLN A 45 32.48 -6.99 -12.16
CA GLN A 45 31.17 -7.24 -12.76
C GLN A 45 30.11 -7.56 -11.69
N TYR A 46 30.50 -8.26 -10.62
CA TYR A 46 29.63 -8.48 -9.47
C TYR A 46 29.14 -7.16 -8.86
N TRP A 47 30.07 -6.24 -8.55
CA TRP A 47 29.72 -4.96 -7.96
C TRP A 47 28.98 -4.02 -8.90
N LEU A 48 29.33 -4.00 -10.19
CA LEU A 48 28.60 -3.22 -11.20
C LEU A 48 27.15 -3.70 -11.30
N SER A 49 26.95 -5.02 -11.43
CA SER A 49 25.60 -5.59 -11.52
C SER A 49 24.74 -5.23 -10.30
N TYR A 50 25.33 -5.33 -9.09
CA TYR A 50 24.68 -4.96 -7.84
C TYR A 50 24.31 -3.48 -7.80
N CYS A 51 25.23 -2.59 -8.13
CA CYS A 51 25.00 -1.14 -8.08
C CYS A 51 23.92 -0.69 -9.07
N TYR A 52 23.95 -1.20 -10.30
CA TYR A 52 22.91 -0.90 -11.28
C TYR A 52 21.55 -1.45 -10.88
N PHE A 53 21.49 -2.66 -10.34
CA PHE A 53 20.26 -3.25 -9.82
C PHE A 53 19.67 -2.43 -8.67
N GLU A 54 20.48 -2.03 -7.70
CA GLU A 54 20.04 -1.21 -6.56
C GLU A 54 19.56 0.18 -7.00
N GLN A 55 20.18 0.79 -8.00
CA GLN A 55 19.67 2.04 -8.59
C GLN A 55 18.35 1.84 -9.31
N PHE A 56 18.24 0.74 -10.10
CA PHE A 56 17.03 0.39 -10.81
C PHE A 56 15.85 0.21 -9.85
N MET A 57 16.05 -0.50 -8.73
CA MET A 57 15.02 -0.70 -7.70
C MET A 57 14.48 0.61 -7.11
N LYS A 58 15.30 1.64 -7.03
CA LYS A 58 14.97 2.90 -6.32
C LYS A 58 14.40 3.99 -7.22
N ILE A 59 14.64 3.93 -8.51
CA ILE A 59 14.24 5.00 -9.44
C ILE A 59 12.75 4.89 -9.80
N LYS A 60 12.08 6.05 -9.82
CA LYS A 60 10.65 6.13 -10.19
C LYS A 60 10.42 6.54 -11.64
N ASP A 61 11.40 7.20 -12.26
CA ASP A 61 11.35 7.65 -13.66
C ASP A 61 11.49 6.44 -14.57
N THR A 62 10.49 6.20 -15.43
CA THR A 62 10.39 4.99 -16.27
C THR A 62 11.52 4.92 -17.29
N ASP A 63 11.88 6.04 -17.95
CA ASP A 63 12.91 6.01 -18.99
C ASP A 63 14.31 5.78 -18.40
N LYS A 64 14.58 6.38 -17.25
CA LYS A 64 15.82 6.12 -16.52
C LYS A 64 15.84 4.70 -15.94
N ALA A 65 14.69 4.20 -15.46
CA ALA A 65 14.57 2.84 -14.97
C ALA A 65 14.92 1.81 -16.07
N ASN A 66 14.40 1.98 -17.28
CA ASN A 66 14.67 1.07 -18.39
C ASN A 66 16.17 1.06 -18.75
N LYS A 67 16.84 2.21 -18.77
CA LYS A 67 18.29 2.27 -19.00
C LYS A 67 19.10 1.56 -17.90
N LEU A 68 18.69 1.72 -16.65
CA LEU A 68 19.35 1.04 -15.52
C LEU A 68 19.08 -0.48 -15.53
N PHE A 69 17.88 -0.89 -15.92
CA PHE A 69 17.54 -2.28 -16.13
C PHE A 69 18.43 -2.93 -17.19
N GLU A 70 18.54 -2.31 -18.36
CA GLU A 70 19.41 -2.80 -19.44
C GLU A 70 20.86 -2.95 -18.96
N LYS A 71 21.39 -1.97 -18.25
CA LYS A 71 22.73 -2.01 -17.68
C LYS A 71 22.89 -3.12 -16.63
N ALA A 72 21.97 -3.25 -15.70
CA ALA A 72 22.01 -4.32 -14.71
C ALA A 72 22.03 -5.70 -15.39
N VAL A 73 21.14 -5.92 -16.37
CA VAL A 73 21.06 -7.17 -17.14
C VAL A 73 22.35 -7.44 -17.93
N GLU A 74 22.93 -6.41 -18.56
CA GLU A 74 24.20 -6.50 -19.27
C GLU A 74 25.33 -7.02 -18.34
N HIS A 75 25.51 -6.39 -17.19
CA HIS A 75 26.55 -6.74 -16.24
C HIS A 75 26.34 -8.12 -15.59
N PHE A 76 25.11 -8.50 -15.24
CA PHE A 76 24.82 -9.87 -14.77
C PHE A 76 25.12 -10.94 -15.86
N ARG A 77 24.83 -10.67 -17.12
CA ARG A 77 25.14 -11.57 -18.24
C ARG A 77 26.64 -11.68 -18.48
N GLU A 78 27.38 -10.59 -18.41
CA GLU A 78 28.84 -10.62 -18.53
C GLU A 78 29.46 -11.37 -17.35
N LEU A 79 28.95 -11.16 -16.13
CA LEU A 79 29.34 -11.96 -14.97
C LEU A 79 29.15 -13.46 -15.24
N LEU A 80 28.00 -13.89 -15.72
CA LEU A 80 27.73 -15.31 -16.07
C LEU A 80 28.70 -15.85 -17.12
N LYS A 81 29.11 -15.03 -18.07
CA LYS A 81 30.07 -15.42 -19.10
C LYS A 81 31.48 -15.62 -18.51
N LEU A 82 31.92 -14.68 -17.66
CA LEU A 82 33.25 -14.75 -17.02
C LEU A 82 33.34 -15.92 -16.02
N THR A 83 32.28 -16.24 -15.31
CA THR A 83 32.28 -17.38 -14.34
C THR A 83 32.62 -18.70 -14.99
N LYS A 84 32.35 -18.91 -16.30
CA LYS A 84 32.71 -20.12 -17.03
C LYS A 84 34.23 -20.34 -17.11
N GLN A 85 35.03 -19.31 -16.91
CA GLN A 85 36.49 -19.36 -16.94
C GLN A 85 37.11 -19.64 -15.56
N LEU A 86 36.31 -19.64 -14.47
CA LEU A 86 36.79 -19.99 -13.14
C LEU A 86 37.20 -21.46 -13.07
N THR A 87 38.37 -21.70 -12.54
CA THR A 87 38.91 -23.05 -12.34
C THR A 87 38.34 -23.71 -11.09
N ASP A 88 38.12 -22.93 -10.01
CA ASP A 88 37.47 -23.46 -8.81
C ASP A 88 35.98 -23.69 -9.07
N LYS A 89 35.55 -24.93 -8.77
CA LYS A 89 34.17 -25.35 -9.05
C LYS A 89 33.17 -24.70 -8.11
N GLN A 90 33.51 -24.52 -6.83
CA GLN A 90 32.60 -23.98 -5.83
C GLN A 90 32.37 -22.47 -6.05
N ASP A 91 33.46 -21.73 -6.26
CA ASP A 91 33.39 -20.30 -6.59
C ASP A 91 32.57 -20.08 -7.88
N ARG A 92 32.82 -20.91 -8.91
CA ARG A 92 32.06 -20.84 -10.16
C ARG A 92 30.55 -21.00 -9.93
N ILE A 93 30.15 -22.04 -9.17
CA ILE A 93 28.74 -22.32 -8.88
C ILE A 93 28.12 -21.17 -8.09
N GLN A 94 28.80 -20.68 -7.06
CA GLN A 94 28.31 -19.59 -6.21
C GLN A 94 28.08 -18.31 -7.03
N GLN A 95 29.04 -17.91 -7.86
CA GLN A 95 28.92 -16.75 -8.73
C GLN A 95 27.84 -16.92 -9.80
N GLN A 96 27.63 -18.12 -10.33
CA GLN A 96 26.55 -18.41 -11.26
C GLN A 96 25.18 -18.29 -10.60
N ILE A 97 25.00 -18.84 -9.40
CA ILE A 97 23.75 -18.71 -8.62
C ILE A 97 23.45 -17.23 -8.35
N TYR A 98 24.46 -16.46 -7.94
CA TYR A 98 24.31 -15.03 -7.72
C TYR A 98 23.84 -14.29 -8.98
N ALA A 99 24.54 -14.49 -10.09
CA ALA A 99 24.23 -13.78 -11.33
C ALA A 99 22.86 -14.17 -11.90
N GLN A 100 22.49 -15.44 -11.85
CA GLN A 100 21.18 -15.92 -12.27
C GLN A 100 20.05 -15.40 -11.36
N SER A 101 20.26 -15.43 -10.05
CA SER A 101 19.30 -14.87 -9.09
C SER A 101 19.13 -13.35 -9.28
N GLY A 102 20.21 -12.64 -9.56
CA GLY A 102 20.20 -11.22 -9.86
C GLY A 102 19.43 -10.90 -11.15
N LEU A 103 19.64 -11.67 -12.22
CA LEU A 103 18.85 -11.56 -13.47
C LEU A 103 17.37 -11.80 -13.20
N GLY A 104 17.04 -12.87 -12.44
CA GLY A 104 15.68 -13.14 -12.02
C GLY A 104 15.06 -11.94 -11.28
N GLY A 105 15.80 -11.33 -10.35
CA GLY A 105 15.40 -10.13 -9.62
C GLY A 105 15.16 -8.90 -10.53
N CYS A 106 16.05 -8.67 -11.51
CA CYS A 106 15.87 -7.61 -12.51
C CYS A 106 14.56 -7.79 -13.28
N TYR A 107 14.29 -8.99 -13.76
CA TYR A 107 13.06 -9.27 -14.50
C TYR A 107 11.81 -9.17 -13.64
N ILE A 108 11.83 -9.62 -12.37
CA ILE A 108 10.72 -9.41 -11.43
C ILE A 108 10.40 -7.93 -11.29
N GLU A 109 11.41 -7.08 -11.13
CA GLU A 109 11.18 -5.64 -10.99
C GLU A 109 10.65 -5.02 -12.28
N GLN A 110 11.08 -5.51 -13.44
CA GLN A 110 10.55 -5.06 -14.73
C GLN A 110 9.10 -5.53 -14.97
N ILE A 111 8.73 -6.74 -14.53
CA ILE A 111 7.33 -7.19 -14.54
C ILE A 111 6.42 -6.20 -13.81
N LYS A 112 6.83 -5.73 -12.63
CA LYS A 112 6.07 -4.74 -11.84
C LYS A 112 5.89 -3.40 -12.55
N ARG A 113 6.79 -3.07 -13.49
CA ARG A 113 6.81 -1.81 -14.26
C ARG A 113 6.22 -1.95 -15.66
N SER A 114 5.94 -3.17 -16.10
CA SER A 114 5.37 -3.46 -17.42
C SER A 114 4.02 -2.78 -17.60
N LYS A 115 3.79 -2.26 -18.79
CA LYS A 115 2.57 -1.53 -19.14
C LYS A 115 1.52 -2.44 -19.81
N SER A 116 1.92 -3.62 -20.24
CA SER A 116 1.04 -4.59 -20.89
C SER A 116 1.30 -6.01 -20.41
N THR A 117 0.30 -6.86 -20.52
CA THR A 117 0.37 -8.28 -20.15
C THR A 117 1.39 -9.03 -20.99
N SER A 118 1.43 -8.77 -22.29
CA SER A 118 2.36 -9.42 -23.22
C SER A 118 3.82 -9.07 -22.91
N GLU A 119 4.09 -7.84 -22.50
CA GLU A 119 5.41 -7.42 -22.05
C GLU A 119 5.80 -8.13 -20.73
N ALA A 120 4.86 -8.18 -19.79
CA ALA A 120 5.05 -8.86 -18.51
C ALA A 120 5.33 -10.36 -18.69
N GLU A 121 4.63 -11.06 -19.60
CA GLU A 121 4.83 -12.49 -19.90
C GLU A 121 6.27 -12.80 -20.36
N ILE A 122 6.86 -11.93 -21.17
CA ILE A 122 8.25 -12.09 -21.61
C ILE A 122 9.20 -12.08 -20.40
N PHE A 123 9.03 -11.10 -19.52
CA PHE A 123 9.88 -10.96 -18.34
C PHE A 123 9.65 -12.06 -17.31
N VAL A 124 8.42 -12.53 -17.18
CA VAL A 124 8.09 -13.69 -16.33
C VAL A 124 8.82 -14.94 -16.78
N LYS A 125 8.78 -15.23 -18.07
CA LYS A 125 9.52 -16.37 -18.63
C LYS A 125 11.01 -16.26 -18.34
N GLN A 126 11.59 -15.08 -18.57
CA GLN A 126 13.02 -14.83 -18.32
C GLN A 126 13.37 -14.92 -16.82
N ALA A 127 12.52 -14.38 -15.94
CA ALA A 127 12.73 -14.50 -14.50
C ALA A 127 12.69 -15.97 -14.04
N SER A 128 11.69 -16.74 -14.49
CA SER A 128 11.53 -18.16 -14.15
C SER A 128 12.73 -18.99 -14.63
N GLU A 129 13.15 -18.81 -15.86
CA GLU A 129 14.31 -19.52 -16.43
C GLU A 129 15.58 -19.27 -15.61
N ASN A 130 15.82 -18.03 -15.20
CA ASN A 130 17.00 -17.69 -14.42
C ASN A 130 16.95 -18.26 -12.98
N PHE A 131 15.82 -18.14 -12.28
CA PHE A 131 15.70 -18.72 -10.93
C PHE A 131 15.74 -20.24 -10.94
N LEU A 132 15.14 -20.91 -11.93
CA LEU A 132 15.23 -22.37 -12.07
C LEU A 132 16.67 -22.81 -12.33
N ALA A 133 17.38 -22.11 -13.21
CA ALA A 133 18.79 -22.40 -13.47
C ALA A 133 19.66 -22.20 -12.21
N ALA A 134 19.39 -21.18 -11.41
CA ALA A 134 20.05 -21.00 -10.11
C ALA A 134 19.70 -22.12 -9.13
N TYR A 135 18.44 -22.57 -9.10
CA TYR A 135 17.98 -23.66 -8.22
C TYR A 135 18.64 -24.99 -8.54
N GLU A 136 18.78 -25.33 -9.81
CA GLU A 136 19.45 -26.55 -10.26
C GLU A 136 20.91 -26.64 -9.79
N GLN A 137 21.58 -25.50 -9.68
CA GLN A 137 22.97 -25.44 -9.22
C GLN A 137 23.14 -25.59 -7.70
N LEU A 138 22.07 -25.30 -6.91
CA LEU A 138 22.14 -25.43 -5.45
C LEU A 138 22.60 -26.80 -4.96
N SER A 139 22.21 -27.87 -5.65
CA SER A 139 22.60 -29.23 -5.29
C SER A 139 24.09 -29.47 -5.37
N GLN A 140 24.83 -28.64 -6.09
CA GLN A 140 26.25 -28.74 -6.31
C GLN A 140 27.11 -27.90 -5.35
N LEU A 141 26.46 -27.00 -4.54
CA LEU A 141 27.14 -26.26 -3.48
C LEU A 141 27.48 -27.18 -2.32
N SER A 142 28.72 -27.09 -1.84
CA SER A 142 29.23 -27.87 -0.71
C SER A 142 28.96 -27.19 0.63
N ASP A 143 28.84 -25.88 0.68
CA ASP A 143 28.53 -25.11 1.88
C ASP A 143 27.01 -25.14 2.15
N GLU A 144 26.60 -25.82 3.21
CA GLU A 144 25.19 -26.00 3.57
C GLU A 144 24.53 -24.69 4.10
N GLU A 145 25.30 -23.75 4.67
CA GLU A 145 24.76 -22.46 5.10
C GLU A 145 24.49 -21.55 3.91
N GLU A 146 25.46 -21.43 3.01
CA GLU A 146 25.27 -20.69 1.74
C GLU A 146 24.15 -21.31 0.90
N LYS A 147 24.07 -22.63 0.83
CA LYS A 147 23.00 -23.34 0.14
C LYS A 147 21.62 -22.98 0.69
N LYS A 148 21.42 -23.00 2.01
CA LYS A 148 20.15 -22.61 2.65
C LYS A 148 19.81 -21.14 2.40
N LYS A 149 20.80 -20.26 2.44
CA LYS A 149 20.64 -18.83 2.16
C LYS A 149 20.14 -18.60 0.73
N TRP A 150 20.81 -19.23 -0.25
CA TRP A 150 20.44 -19.12 -1.66
C TRP A 150 19.11 -19.80 -1.97
N GLU A 151 18.85 -20.96 -1.37
CA GLU A 151 17.55 -21.63 -1.50
C GLU A 151 16.40 -20.71 -1.05
N LYS A 152 16.54 -20.03 0.09
CA LYS A 152 15.55 -19.04 0.57
C LYS A 152 15.33 -17.91 -0.44
N ILE A 153 16.41 -17.34 -0.99
CA ILE A 153 16.35 -16.25 -1.98
C ILE A 153 15.66 -16.71 -3.28
N ILE A 154 16.07 -17.88 -3.80
CA ILE A 154 15.53 -18.42 -5.05
C ILE A 154 14.06 -18.82 -4.89
N ARG A 155 13.69 -19.49 -3.79
CA ARG A 155 12.30 -19.84 -3.49
C ARG A 155 11.43 -18.60 -3.35
N LEU A 156 11.96 -17.54 -2.73
CA LEU A 156 11.26 -16.24 -2.65
C LEU A 156 11.10 -15.64 -4.05
N GLY A 157 12.11 -15.69 -4.90
CA GLY A 157 12.05 -15.24 -6.29
C GLY A 157 11.00 -16.01 -7.10
N LEU A 158 11.05 -17.36 -7.07
CA LEU A 158 10.07 -18.21 -7.74
C LEU A 158 8.65 -17.99 -7.21
N ARG A 159 8.49 -17.87 -5.91
CA ARG A 159 7.20 -17.54 -5.29
C ARG A 159 6.71 -16.16 -5.73
N ASN A 160 7.59 -15.18 -5.81
CA ASN A 160 7.23 -13.86 -6.34
C ASN A 160 6.82 -13.92 -7.82
N ILE A 161 7.45 -14.77 -8.61
CA ILE A 161 7.05 -15.02 -10.00
C ILE A 161 5.70 -15.75 -10.05
N ASP A 162 5.51 -16.79 -9.25
CA ASP A 162 4.23 -17.49 -9.15
C ASP A 162 3.11 -16.53 -8.70
N TYR A 163 3.39 -15.65 -7.73
CA TYR A 163 2.50 -14.57 -7.33
C TYR A 163 2.25 -13.56 -8.44
N LEU A 164 3.29 -13.15 -9.15
CA LEU A 164 3.18 -12.17 -10.23
C LEU A 164 2.59 -12.77 -11.50
N TYR A 165 2.73 -14.06 -11.75
CA TYR A 165 2.39 -14.73 -13.02
C TYR A 165 1.16 -15.63 -13.00
N LYS A 166 1.06 -16.61 -12.10
CA LYS A 166 -0.19 -17.39 -11.98
C LYS A 166 -1.34 -16.45 -11.70
N ASP A 167 -1.01 -15.37 -11.03
CA ASP A 167 -1.98 -14.45 -10.52
C ASP A 167 -2.09 -13.16 -11.32
N TRP A 168 -1.03 -12.69 -11.98
CA TRP A 168 -1.14 -11.36 -12.56
C TRP A 168 -2.06 -11.32 -13.79
N HIS A 169 -1.90 -12.19 -14.75
CA HIS A 169 -2.80 -12.22 -15.91
C HIS A 169 -4.06 -13.03 -15.63
N SER A 170 -3.94 -14.25 -15.14
CA SER A 170 -5.09 -15.05 -14.79
C SER A 170 -5.84 -14.49 -13.57
N TYR A 171 -5.15 -13.93 -12.60
CA TYR A 171 -5.74 -13.30 -11.44
C TYR A 171 -6.52 -12.03 -11.81
N PHE A 172 -5.92 -11.10 -12.55
CA PHE A 172 -6.64 -9.90 -12.96
C PHE A 172 -7.76 -10.19 -13.95
N GLU A 173 -7.57 -11.11 -14.89
CA GLU A 173 -8.65 -11.54 -15.77
C GLU A 173 -9.75 -12.30 -15.00
N LYS A 174 -9.39 -13.18 -14.08
CA LYS A 174 -10.33 -13.85 -13.19
C LYS A 174 -11.06 -12.85 -12.30
N LYS A 175 -10.35 -11.92 -11.67
CA LYS A 175 -10.96 -10.86 -10.86
C LYS A 175 -11.84 -9.92 -11.68
N LYS A 176 -11.43 -9.57 -12.91
CA LYS A 176 -12.28 -8.84 -13.86
C LYS A 176 -13.55 -9.61 -14.17
N GLN A 177 -13.42 -10.89 -14.47
CA GLN A 177 -14.54 -11.76 -14.79
C GLN A 177 -15.47 -11.93 -13.58
N GLU A 178 -14.94 -12.18 -12.38
CA GLU A 178 -15.70 -12.27 -11.15
C GLU A 178 -16.46 -10.97 -10.85
N ILE A 179 -15.80 -9.81 -11.01
CA ILE A 179 -16.44 -8.50 -10.88
C ILE A 179 -17.53 -8.31 -11.94
N GLN A 180 -17.33 -8.76 -13.17
CA GLN A 180 -18.32 -8.65 -14.23
C GLN A 180 -19.49 -9.62 -14.05
N GLU A 181 -19.24 -10.84 -13.58
CA GLU A 181 -20.27 -11.89 -13.49
C GLU A 181 -21.05 -11.85 -12.19
N SER A 182 -20.41 -11.52 -11.06
CA SER A 182 -21.04 -11.56 -9.74
C SER A 182 -21.93 -10.36 -9.46
N LEU A 183 -21.59 -9.20 -10.03
CA LEU A 183 -22.22 -7.93 -9.70
C LEU A 183 -23.47 -7.61 -10.51
N PHE A 184 -23.71 -8.33 -11.60
CA PHE A 184 -24.83 -8.06 -12.51
C PHE A 184 -25.93 -9.15 -12.55
N LYS A 185 -25.94 -10.08 -11.58
CA LYS A 185 -26.92 -11.18 -11.57
C LYS A 185 -28.25 -10.87 -10.87
N GLY A 186 -28.52 -9.62 -10.51
CA GLY A 186 -29.85 -9.16 -10.06
C GLY A 186 -30.40 -9.93 -8.85
N LYS A 187 -29.56 -10.22 -7.86
CA LYS A 187 -29.96 -10.95 -6.64
C LYS A 187 -30.28 -10.05 -5.45
N THR A 188 -29.89 -8.79 -5.53
CA THR A 188 -30.03 -7.81 -4.45
C THR A 188 -30.66 -6.52 -4.99
N SER A 189 -30.85 -5.51 -4.13
CA SER A 189 -31.29 -4.19 -4.61
C SER A 189 -30.16 -3.51 -5.41
N GLN A 190 -30.54 -2.64 -6.33
CA GLN A 190 -29.59 -1.91 -7.19
C GLN A 190 -28.48 -1.19 -6.41
N PRO A 191 -28.74 -0.45 -5.30
CA PRO A 191 -27.68 0.18 -4.53
C PRO A 191 -26.74 -0.82 -3.85
N GLN A 192 -27.22 -1.97 -3.40
CA GLN A 192 -26.39 -3.01 -2.81
C GLN A 192 -25.44 -3.63 -3.83
N ASP A 193 -25.87 -3.81 -5.07
CA ASP A 193 -25.02 -4.29 -6.18
C ASP A 193 -23.92 -3.26 -6.50
N ALA A 194 -24.27 -1.98 -6.55
CA ALA A 194 -23.31 -0.91 -6.78
C ALA A 194 -22.30 -0.77 -5.62
N VAL A 195 -22.74 -0.89 -4.36
CA VAL A 195 -21.86 -0.93 -3.19
C VAL A 195 -20.90 -2.11 -3.24
N SER A 196 -21.38 -3.29 -3.61
CA SER A 196 -20.54 -4.49 -3.79
C SER A 196 -19.47 -4.27 -4.86
N THR A 197 -19.85 -3.59 -5.98
CA THR A 197 -18.90 -3.18 -7.03
C THR A 197 -17.82 -2.24 -6.49
N VAL A 198 -18.21 -1.23 -5.72
CA VAL A 198 -17.26 -0.29 -5.11
C VAL A 198 -16.27 -1.03 -4.20
N LEU A 199 -16.77 -1.92 -3.32
CA LEU A 199 -15.92 -2.72 -2.44
C LEU A 199 -14.96 -3.59 -3.23
N ALA A 200 -15.43 -4.32 -4.24
CA ALA A 200 -14.60 -5.18 -5.07
C ALA A 200 -13.51 -4.41 -5.84
N VAL A 201 -13.84 -3.22 -6.31
CA VAL A 201 -12.92 -2.36 -7.07
C VAL A 201 -11.87 -1.70 -6.17
N LEU A 202 -12.25 -1.27 -4.96
CA LEU A 202 -11.33 -0.62 -4.02
C LEU A 202 -10.51 -1.61 -3.20
N HIS A 203 -10.91 -2.89 -3.15
CA HIS A 203 -10.17 -3.93 -2.48
C HIS A 203 -8.79 -4.15 -3.12
N ILE A 204 -7.77 -4.17 -2.27
CA ILE A 204 -6.36 -4.42 -2.64
C ILE A 204 -5.96 -5.80 -2.13
N THR A 205 -5.52 -6.64 -3.04
CA THR A 205 -5.07 -7.98 -2.70
C THR A 205 -3.59 -8.02 -2.33
N PRO A 206 -3.14 -9.08 -1.64
CA PRO A 206 -1.72 -9.32 -1.41
C PRO A 206 -0.87 -9.28 -2.69
N ALA A 207 -1.39 -9.77 -3.81
CA ALA A 207 -0.70 -9.71 -5.11
C ALA A 207 -0.49 -8.28 -5.61
N GLU A 208 -1.47 -7.40 -5.42
CA GLU A 208 -1.37 -5.98 -5.77
C GLU A 208 -0.40 -5.22 -4.87
N LEU A 209 -0.30 -5.62 -3.58
CA LEU A 209 0.64 -5.05 -2.62
C LEU A 209 2.11 -5.28 -2.99
N GLY A 210 2.42 -6.34 -3.71
CA GLY A 210 3.78 -6.70 -4.06
C GLY A 210 4.64 -5.55 -4.62
N SER A 211 4.01 -4.50 -5.14
CA SER A 211 4.66 -3.30 -5.68
C SER A 211 4.58 -2.05 -4.79
N ILE A 212 3.74 -2.06 -3.75
CA ILE A 212 3.44 -0.86 -2.95
C ILE A 212 3.80 -1.10 -1.49
N PRO A 213 4.74 -0.34 -0.90
CA PRO A 213 5.00 -0.41 0.53
C PRO A 213 3.80 0.15 1.30
N MET A 214 3.43 -0.48 2.41
CA MET A 214 2.40 0.00 3.32
C MET A 214 3.03 0.54 4.59
N ALA A 215 2.84 1.81 4.85
CA ALA A 215 3.35 2.52 6.02
C ALA A 215 2.20 2.88 6.96
N HIS A 216 2.33 2.54 8.24
CA HIS A 216 1.45 3.02 9.30
C HIS A 216 2.22 3.99 10.21
N TYR A 217 1.68 5.21 10.35
CA TYR A 217 2.29 6.24 11.20
C TYR A 217 1.59 6.28 12.54
N THR A 218 2.38 6.33 13.61
CA THR A 218 1.82 6.33 14.96
C THR A 218 2.71 7.10 15.95
N SER A 219 2.15 7.40 17.12
CA SER A 219 2.91 8.03 18.21
C SER A 219 3.96 7.08 18.79
N PRO A 220 5.01 7.59 19.47
CA PRO A 220 5.96 6.75 20.16
C PRO A 220 5.30 5.88 21.23
N HIS A 221 4.32 6.41 21.93
CA HIS A 221 3.60 5.68 22.98
C HIS A 221 2.88 4.46 22.42
N VAL A 222 2.11 4.64 21.34
CA VAL A 222 1.39 3.53 20.69
C VAL A 222 2.36 2.50 20.13
N CYS A 223 3.46 2.96 19.51
CA CYS A 223 4.50 2.06 19.00
C CYS A 223 5.15 1.22 20.12
N HIS A 224 5.38 1.81 21.30
CA HIS A 224 5.89 1.10 22.48
C HIS A 224 4.90 0.05 23.00
N ILE A 225 3.62 0.38 23.08
CA ILE A 225 2.57 -0.60 23.46
C ILE A 225 2.54 -1.74 22.47
N LEU A 226 2.51 -1.44 21.18
CA LEU A 226 2.47 -2.44 20.12
C LEU A 226 3.59 -3.48 20.25
N PHE A 227 4.82 -3.03 20.51
CA PHE A 227 5.97 -3.92 20.65
C PHE A 227 6.29 -4.35 22.11
N GLY A 228 5.49 -3.96 23.08
CA GLY A 228 5.67 -4.35 24.49
C GLY A 228 6.91 -3.77 25.14
N ILE A 229 7.22 -2.49 24.87
CA ILE A 229 8.34 -1.76 25.45
C ILE A 229 7.85 -0.97 26.66
N GLY A 230 8.52 -1.08 27.81
CA GLY A 230 8.15 -0.32 29.01
C GLY A 230 7.99 -1.15 30.28
N GLY A 231 8.32 -2.43 30.23
CA GLY A 231 8.58 -3.28 31.41
C GLY A 231 7.35 -3.81 32.19
N LYS A 232 6.16 -3.29 32.00
CA LYS A 232 4.90 -3.77 32.59
C LYS A 232 3.74 -3.89 31.60
N GLU A 233 3.90 -3.40 30.38
CA GLU A 233 2.87 -3.47 29.38
C GLU A 233 3.10 -4.71 28.51
N THR A 234 2.14 -5.61 28.49
CA THR A 234 2.12 -6.70 27.52
C THR A 234 1.96 -6.10 26.14
N ALA A 235 2.70 -6.64 25.15
CA ALA A 235 2.51 -6.25 23.76
C ALA A 235 1.03 -6.40 23.38
N SER A 236 0.50 -5.40 22.69
CA SER A 236 -0.90 -5.34 22.27
C SER A 236 -1.00 -5.45 20.76
N PRO A 237 -1.98 -6.16 20.22
CA PRO A 237 -2.22 -6.17 18.78
C PRO A 237 -2.56 -4.77 18.25
N MET A 238 -2.46 -4.58 16.94
CA MET A 238 -2.95 -3.37 16.28
C MET A 238 -4.44 -3.20 16.54
N ARG A 239 -4.90 -1.96 16.55
CA ARG A 239 -6.29 -1.62 16.84
C ARG A 239 -6.94 -0.94 15.65
N LEU A 240 -8.18 -1.31 15.38
CA LEU A 240 -9.07 -0.57 14.51
C LEU A 240 -9.81 0.44 15.37
N GLY A 241 -9.54 1.72 15.20
CA GLY A 241 -10.20 2.78 15.97
C GLY A 241 -11.59 3.10 15.40
N SER A 242 -12.51 3.52 16.27
CA SER A 242 -13.81 4.01 15.84
C SER A 242 -13.69 5.23 14.93
N SER A 243 -14.53 5.32 13.91
CA SER A 243 -14.62 6.47 13.00
C SER A 243 -14.90 7.79 13.72
N THR A 244 -15.48 7.75 14.92
CA THR A 244 -15.80 8.94 15.73
C THR A 244 -14.56 9.64 16.29
N TYR A 245 -13.39 9.00 16.29
CA TYR A 245 -12.13 9.58 16.82
C TYR A 245 -11.16 10.03 15.73
N MET A 246 -11.58 10.03 14.47
CA MET A 246 -10.73 10.44 13.37
C MET A 246 -10.45 11.94 13.38
N ASN A 247 -9.24 12.32 12.98
CA ASN A 247 -8.82 13.74 12.96
C ASN A 247 -9.50 14.57 11.86
N ASP A 248 -10.10 13.92 10.86
CA ASP A 248 -10.79 14.55 9.77
C ASP A 248 -12.29 14.74 10.12
N PRO A 249 -12.76 15.96 10.34
CA PRO A 249 -14.17 16.22 10.64
C PRO A 249 -15.10 15.93 9.46
N SER A 250 -14.54 15.78 8.25
CA SER A 250 -15.30 15.42 7.04
C SER A 250 -15.29 13.91 6.76
N GLU A 251 -14.79 13.08 7.69
CA GLU A 251 -14.67 11.64 7.51
C GLU A 251 -16.02 10.99 7.17
N GLY A 252 -16.07 10.30 6.01
CA GLY A 252 -17.30 9.67 5.51
C GLY A 252 -18.33 10.60 4.87
N LYS A 253 -18.12 11.92 4.88
CA LYS A 253 -19.04 12.92 4.27
C LYS A 253 -18.93 13.05 2.74
N PRO A 254 -17.75 12.98 2.10
CA PRO A 254 -17.63 13.28 0.67
C PRO A 254 -18.53 12.43 -0.23
N LEU A 255 -18.70 11.15 0.07
CA LEU A 255 -19.63 10.30 -0.67
C LEU A 255 -21.09 10.68 -0.40
N LEU A 256 -21.45 10.98 0.84
CA LEU A 256 -22.81 11.38 1.20
C LEU A 256 -23.19 12.69 0.53
N ASP A 257 -22.26 13.63 0.42
CA ASP A 257 -22.44 14.88 -0.31
C ASP A 257 -22.66 14.64 -1.81
N LEU A 258 -21.85 13.75 -2.41
CA LEU A 258 -22.01 13.34 -3.80
C LEU A 258 -23.39 12.75 -4.08
N LEU A 259 -23.90 11.92 -3.14
CA LEU A 259 -25.18 11.22 -3.26
C LEU A 259 -26.37 12.01 -2.67
N ASN A 260 -26.12 13.16 -2.06
CA ASN A 260 -27.14 13.95 -1.39
C ASN A 260 -27.84 13.23 -0.21
N GLN A 261 -27.07 12.48 0.57
CA GLN A 261 -27.53 11.68 1.71
C GLN A 261 -26.91 12.15 3.03
N GLN A 262 -26.83 13.45 3.27
CA GLN A 262 -26.24 14.07 4.48
C GLN A 262 -26.99 13.70 5.77
N ASP A 263 -28.23 13.28 5.67
CA ASP A 263 -29.03 12.75 6.79
C ASP A 263 -28.44 11.46 7.42
N LEU A 264 -27.49 10.83 6.73
CA LEU A 264 -26.72 9.69 7.24
C LEU A 264 -25.43 10.08 7.98
N GLU A 265 -25.14 11.38 8.15
CA GLU A 265 -23.98 11.82 8.93
C GLU A 265 -24.10 11.37 10.39
N LEU A 266 -22.94 11.03 11.02
CA LEU A 266 -22.88 10.56 12.40
C LEU A 266 -23.50 11.55 13.39
N GLU A 267 -23.31 12.85 13.15
CA GLU A 267 -23.89 13.91 14.00
C GLU A 267 -25.41 13.85 14.03
N ASN A 268 -26.03 13.37 12.97
CA ASN A 268 -27.47 13.20 12.86
C ASN A 268 -27.96 11.84 13.41
N LYS A 269 -27.03 10.93 13.76
CA LYS A 269 -27.30 9.59 14.27
C LYS A 269 -26.98 9.43 15.77
N ALA A 270 -26.59 10.51 16.46
CA ALA A 270 -26.01 10.45 17.81
C ALA A 270 -26.85 9.66 18.83
N ASP A 271 -28.17 9.64 18.69
CA ASP A 271 -29.08 8.96 19.64
C ASP A 271 -29.59 7.60 19.15
N GLY A 272 -29.14 7.08 17.99
CA GLY A 272 -29.74 5.89 17.40
C GLY A 272 -28.86 5.08 16.47
N ALA A 273 -27.55 5.31 16.45
CA ALA A 273 -26.67 4.50 15.63
C ALA A 273 -26.66 3.05 16.13
N SER A 274 -27.17 2.13 15.32
CA SER A 274 -27.15 0.68 15.61
C SER A 274 -25.80 0.03 15.35
N HIS A 275 -24.92 0.71 14.62
CA HIS A 275 -23.60 0.22 14.19
C HIS A 275 -22.60 1.35 14.03
N ASN A 276 -21.32 1.02 14.01
CA ASN A 276 -20.23 1.97 13.78
C ASN A 276 -19.15 1.37 12.89
N ALA A 277 -18.38 2.24 12.24
CA ALA A 277 -17.21 1.88 11.45
C ALA A 277 -15.95 1.90 12.32
N PHE A 278 -15.13 0.88 12.15
CA PHE A 278 -13.82 0.75 12.78
C PHE A 278 -12.76 0.56 11.71
N PHE A 279 -11.70 1.34 11.74
CA PHE A 279 -10.64 1.21 10.75
C PHE A 279 -9.27 1.66 11.26
N THR A 280 -8.24 1.19 10.58
CA THR A 280 -6.88 1.69 10.71
C THR A 280 -6.32 2.02 9.33
N CYS A 281 -5.49 3.06 9.29
CA CYS A 281 -5.03 3.68 8.05
C CYS A 281 -3.58 3.35 7.77
N PHE A 282 -3.30 3.11 6.50
CA PHE A 282 -1.97 2.94 5.94
C PHE A 282 -1.76 3.94 4.81
N SER A 283 -0.51 4.23 4.50
CA SER A 283 -0.13 5.05 3.36
C SER A 283 0.91 4.34 2.52
N SER A 284 0.89 4.55 1.21
CA SER A 284 1.99 4.11 0.34
C SER A 284 3.24 4.98 0.47
N ARG A 285 3.17 6.07 1.23
CA ARG A 285 4.26 7.02 1.44
C ARG A 285 5.08 6.65 2.66
N VAL A 286 6.18 5.95 2.40
CA VAL A 286 7.15 5.58 3.45
C VAL A 286 8.08 6.76 3.73
N ASN A 287 8.32 7.04 5.01
CA ASN A 287 9.19 8.12 5.46
C ASN A 287 8.83 9.49 4.86
N ASP A 288 7.55 9.83 4.91
CA ASP A 288 7.00 11.06 4.32
C ASP A 288 6.89 12.17 5.36
N LEU A 289 7.24 13.39 4.94
CA LEU A 289 7.25 14.58 5.81
C LEU A 289 5.86 14.92 6.34
N ASN A 290 4.85 14.92 5.46
CA ASN A 290 3.48 15.29 5.84
C ASN A 290 2.86 14.23 6.74
N GLN A 291 3.11 12.96 6.46
CA GLN A 291 2.63 11.86 7.29
C GLN A 291 3.21 11.93 8.71
N PHE A 292 4.50 12.21 8.86
CA PHE A 292 5.11 12.41 10.17
C PHE A 292 4.58 13.64 10.91
N ARG A 293 4.24 14.71 10.19
CA ARG A 293 3.66 15.92 10.79
C ARG A 293 2.24 15.70 11.28
N LEU A 294 1.44 14.96 10.54
CA LEU A 294 0.03 14.76 10.85
C LEU A 294 -0.15 13.64 11.90
N TYR A 295 0.48 12.49 11.69
CA TYR A 295 0.19 11.25 12.41
C TYR A 295 1.34 10.75 13.29
N GLY A 296 2.58 11.06 12.94
CA GLY A 296 3.77 10.66 13.69
C GLY A 296 4.20 11.70 14.73
N LYS A 297 3.32 12.10 15.65
CA LYS A 297 3.59 13.13 16.67
C LYS A 297 3.14 12.73 18.07
N GLU A 298 3.77 13.33 19.08
CA GLU A 298 3.41 13.22 20.49
C GLU A 298 3.63 14.55 21.18
N GLY A 299 2.68 14.99 22.01
CA GLY A 299 2.81 16.24 22.78
C GLY A 299 3.02 17.48 21.90
N GLY A 300 2.48 17.52 20.68
CA GLY A 300 2.66 18.61 19.73
C GLY A 300 4.00 18.62 18.99
N VAL A 301 4.91 17.68 19.27
CA VAL A 301 6.22 17.59 18.60
C VAL A 301 6.09 16.81 17.30
N GLU A 302 6.25 17.49 16.18
CA GLU A 302 6.21 16.89 14.85
C GLU A 302 7.34 15.88 14.66
N ALA A 303 7.08 14.78 13.94
CA ALA A 303 8.01 13.69 13.66
C ALA A 303 8.72 13.12 14.89
N SER A 304 8.03 13.11 16.02
CA SER A 304 8.47 12.41 17.23
C SER A 304 8.02 10.94 17.25
N GLY A 305 7.12 10.54 16.34
CA GLY A 305 6.54 9.19 16.25
C GLY A 305 7.35 8.21 15.42
N CYS A 306 6.67 7.18 14.99
CA CYS A 306 7.21 6.08 14.22
C CYS A 306 6.43 5.88 12.91
N CYS A 307 7.13 5.39 11.89
CA CYS A 307 6.54 4.86 10.67
C CYS A 307 6.85 3.35 10.64
N LEU A 308 5.83 2.52 10.73
CA LEU A 308 5.93 1.08 10.58
C LEU A 308 5.74 0.74 9.11
N VAL A 309 6.70 0.04 8.51
CA VAL A 309 6.66 -0.39 7.11
C VAL A 309 6.36 -1.89 7.09
N PHE A 310 5.20 -2.24 6.56
CA PHE A 310 4.76 -3.62 6.48
C PHE A 310 5.28 -4.32 5.23
N ASN A 311 5.50 -5.62 5.36
CA ASN A 311 6.05 -6.42 4.29
C ASN A 311 5.11 -6.46 3.08
N LYS A 312 5.73 -6.69 1.93
CA LYS A 312 5.04 -6.71 0.64
C LYS A 312 4.30 -8.03 0.37
N ASN A 313 4.47 -9.05 1.22
CA ASN A 313 3.88 -10.36 0.99
C ASN A 313 2.37 -10.40 1.26
N GLY A 314 1.87 -9.42 2.04
CA GLY A 314 0.45 -9.31 2.34
C GLY A 314 -0.12 -10.41 3.24
N ASP A 315 0.74 -11.21 3.88
CA ASP A 315 0.31 -12.33 4.73
C ASP A 315 -0.52 -11.88 5.95
N TRP A 316 -0.55 -10.59 6.21
CA TRP A 316 -1.33 -9.93 7.25
C TRP A 316 -2.73 -9.49 6.80
N LEU A 317 -3.09 -9.74 5.54
CA LEU A 317 -4.36 -9.36 4.93
C LEU A 317 -5.22 -10.59 4.64
N LYS A 318 -6.53 -10.39 4.63
CA LYS A 318 -7.51 -11.33 4.11
C LYS A 318 -7.75 -11.02 2.63
N GLU A 319 -7.83 -12.06 1.80
CA GLU A 319 -8.38 -11.90 0.45
C GLU A 319 -9.89 -11.69 0.57
N ALA A 320 -10.42 -10.68 -0.11
CA ALA A 320 -11.86 -10.49 -0.16
C ALA A 320 -12.47 -11.55 -1.10
N ASP A 321 -13.56 -12.14 -0.68
CA ASP A 321 -14.43 -12.91 -1.54
C ASP A 321 -15.27 -11.93 -2.37
N VAL A 322 -14.79 -11.56 -3.54
CA VAL A 322 -15.50 -10.64 -4.46
C VAL A 322 -16.75 -11.27 -5.08
N SER A 323 -16.92 -12.59 -4.91
CA SER A 323 -18.12 -13.31 -5.38
C SER A 323 -19.21 -13.41 -4.31
N ALA A 324 -18.88 -13.09 -3.04
CA ALA A 324 -19.87 -13.11 -1.97
C ALA A 324 -20.94 -12.04 -2.20
N PRO A 325 -22.22 -12.39 -2.16
CA PRO A 325 -23.27 -11.40 -2.24
C PRO A 325 -23.17 -10.44 -1.04
N PHE A 326 -23.49 -9.17 -1.28
CA PHE A 326 -23.66 -8.21 -0.20
C PHE A 326 -24.66 -8.77 0.82
N ARG A 327 -24.30 -8.72 2.10
CA ARG A 327 -25.18 -9.11 3.20
C ARG A 327 -25.46 -7.87 4.05
N SER A 328 -26.71 -7.67 4.39
CA SER A 328 -27.09 -6.61 5.33
C SER A 328 -26.50 -6.87 6.71
N LEU A 329 -26.31 -5.81 7.50
CA LEU A 329 -25.85 -5.95 8.89
C LEU A 329 -26.78 -6.82 9.73
N SER A 330 -28.09 -6.77 9.47
CA SER A 330 -29.08 -7.61 10.11
C SER A 330 -28.92 -9.10 9.80
N GLU A 331 -28.46 -9.45 8.57
CA GLU A 331 -28.17 -10.84 8.21
C GLU A 331 -26.86 -11.32 8.84
N MET A 332 -25.83 -10.46 8.91
CA MET A 332 -24.57 -10.79 9.57
C MET A 332 -24.74 -11.01 11.07
N SER A 333 -25.56 -10.20 11.72
CA SER A 333 -25.87 -10.35 13.16
C SER A 333 -26.57 -11.67 13.49
N ARG A 334 -27.36 -12.23 12.56
CA ARG A 334 -28.07 -13.52 12.76
C ARG A 334 -27.18 -14.76 12.60
N GLN A 335 -26.06 -14.66 11.88
CA GLN A 335 -25.15 -15.79 11.65
C GLN A 335 -24.09 -15.96 12.74
N ASN A 336 -23.86 -14.98 13.58
CA ASN A 336 -22.78 -14.99 14.58
C ASN A 336 -23.11 -15.77 15.88
N SER A 337 -24.27 -16.44 15.97
CA SER A 337 -24.65 -17.13 17.23
C SER A 337 -24.04 -18.53 17.40
N ASP A 338 -23.58 -19.19 16.32
CA ASP A 338 -23.17 -20.60 16.41
C ASP A 338 -21.71 -20.91 16.00
N ASP A 339 -20.98 -19.98 15.38
CA ASP A 339 -19.60 -20.16 14.95
C ASP A 339 -18.69 -19.00 15.41
N LEU A 340 -18.63 -18.74 16.72
CA LEU A 340 -17.62 -17.82 17.26
C LEU A 340 -16.23 -18.48 17.12
N PRO A 341 -15.27 -17.83 16.41
CA PRO A 341 -13.90 -18.29 16.40
C PRO A 341 -13.36 -18.25 17.83
N LYS A 342 -12.63 -19.30 18.21
CA LYS A 342 -11.96 -19.35 19.50
C LYS A 342 -11.13 -18.10 19.70
N VAL A 343 -11.20 -17.51 20.87
CA VAL A 343 -10.69 -16.21 21.33
C VAL A 343 -9.19 -15.92 21.02
N ASP A 344 -8.44 -16.82 20.41
CA ASP A 344 -6.99 -16.72 20.24
C ASP A 344 -6.52 -16.28 18.83
N GLU A 345 -7.40 -16.16 17.85
CA GLU A 345 -7.02 -15.69 16.50
C GLU A 345 -7.99 -14.59 16.03
N TYR A 346 -7.54 -13.34 16.09
CA TYR A 346 -8.28 -12.23 15.49
C TYR A 346 -8.34 -12.41 13.95
N GLU A 347 -9.51 -12.20 13.38
CA GLU A 347 -9.72 -12.36 11.95
C GLU A 347 -8.95 -11.30 11.16
N LYS A 348 -8.23 -11.71 10.09
CA LYS A 348 -7.62 -10.78 9.14
C LYS A 348 -8.71 -10.11 8.31
N LEU A 349 -8.52 -8.84 7.97
CA LEU A 349 -9.46 -8.05 7.19
C LEU A 349 -8.93 -7.74 5.79
N PRO A 350 -9.80 -7.47 4.82
CA PRO A 350 -9.42 -6.97 3.51
C PRO A 350 -8.91 -5.53 3.62
N LEU A 351 -7.94 -5.19 2.78
CA LEU A 351 -7.41 -3.84 2.65
C LEU A 351 -8.11 -3.12 1.49
N TYR A 352 -8.58 -1.91 1.74
CA TYR A 352 -9.23 -1.08 0.73
C TYR A 352 -8.42 0.18 0.45
N GLN A 353 -8.37 0.55 -0.81
CA GLN A 353 -7.81 1.82 -1.23
C GLN A 353 -8.83 2.94 -1.06
N VAL A 354 -8.40 4.10 -0.57
CA VAL A 354 -9.24 5.30 -0.47
C VAL A 354 -9.27 6.02 -1.81
N ALA A 355 -10.47 6.37 -2.26
CA ALA A 355 -10.72 7.21 -3.42
C ALA A 355 -10.97 8.66 -2.97
N TYR A 356 -10.47 9.63 -3.74
CA TYR A 356 -10.57 11.05 -3.38
C TYR A 356 -11.55 11.77 -4.29
N ILE A 357 -12.52 12.46 -3.70
CA ILE A 357 -13.56 13.22 -4.40
C ILE A 357 -13.15 14.68 -4.49
N ALA A 358 -13.01 15.17 -5.73
CA ALA A 358 -12.74 16.58 -6.03
C ALA A 358 -13.99 17.28 -6.54
N TYR A 359 -14.19 18.50 -6.11
CA TYR A 359 -15.23 19.36 -6.68
C TYR A 359 -14.71 20.08 -7.94
N LYS A 360 -15.61 20.44 -8.87
CA LYS A 360 -15.27 21.03 -10.18
C LYS A 360 -14.32 22.22 -10.10
N ASP A 361 -14.47 23.05 -9.07
CA ASP A 361 -13.76 24.33 -8.95
C ASP A 361 -12.35 24.19 -8.34
N GLU A 362 -11.91 22.96 -8.02
CA GLU A 362 -10.55 22.73 -7.54
C GLU A 362 -9.55 22.83 -8.71
N TYR A 363 -8.71 23.85 -8.68
CA TYR A 363 -7.77 24.21 -9.74
C TYR A 363 -6.92 23.09 -10.33
N ILE A 364 -6.57 22.10 -9.50
CA ILE A 364 -5.69 20.98 -9.93
C ILE A 364 -6.45 19.69 -10.22
N ALA A 365 -7.76 19.64 -10.00
CA ALA A 365 -8.56 18.43 -10.12
C ALA A 365 -8.55 17.88 -11.56
N GLU A 366 -8.65 18.75 -12.58
CA GLU A 366 -8.68 18.34 -13.99
C GLU A 366 -7.47 17.53 -14.41
N LYS A 367 -6.30 17.79 -13.83
CA LYS A 367 -5.04 17.10 -14.17
C LYS A 367 -4.79 15.83 -13.36
N LYS A 368 -5.54 15.63 -12.26
CA LYS A 368 -5.27 14.59 -11.28
C LYS A 368 -6.41 13.59 -11.09
N CYS A 369 -7.61 13.87 -11.56
CA CYS A 369 -8.74 12.95 -11.49
C CYS A 369 -8.80 12.05 -12.71
N GLY A 370 -9.01 10.74 -12.47
CA GLY A 370 -9.11 9.73 -13.52
C GLY A 370 -10.49 9.67 -14.18
N ILE A 371 -11.54 10.00 -13.42
CA ILE A 371 -12.93 9.98 -13.90
C ILE A 371 -13.68 11.22 -13.41
N TRP A 372 -14.75 11.56 -14.15
CA TRP A 372 -15.64 12.67 -13.83
C TRP A 372 -17.10 12.20 -13.82
N LEU A 373 -17.83 12.64 -12.80
CA LEU A 373 -19.24 12.34 -12.55
C LEU A 373 -20.05 13.61 -12.57
N SER A 374 -21.34 13.48 -12.86
CA SER A 374 -22.32 14.58 -12.78
C SER A 374 -23.41 14.20 -11.78
N ALA A 375 -23.57 15.01 -10.74
CA ALA A 375 -24.58 14.78 -9.71
C ALA A 375 -25.42 16.04 -9.45
N PRO A 376 -26.68 15.90 -9.00
CA PRO A 376 -27.51 17.03 -8.62
C PRO A 376 -26.93 17.79 -7.43
N ASN A 377 -26.87 19.12 -7.49
CA ASN A 377 -26.41 19.94 -6.39
C ASN A 377 -27.59 20.62 -5.69
N LYS A 378 -27.93 20.21 -4.47
CA LYS A 378 -29.00 20.79 -3.67
C LYS A 378 -28.65 22.14 -3.03
N ALA A 379 -27.41 22.36 -2.65
CA ALA A 379 -27.00 23.60 -2.01
C ALA A 379 -27.25 24.83 -2.93
N PHE A 380 -27.07 24.64 -4.24
CA PHE A 380 -27.34 25.67 -5.23
C PHE A 380 -28.84 26.01 -5.35
N ASN A 381 -29.72 25.01 -5.15
CA ASN A 381 -31.16 25.21 -5.18
C ASN A 381 -31.67 26.04 -3.99
N LEU A 382 -31.04 25.92 -2.82
CA LEU A 382 -31.38 26.71 -1.64
C LEU A 382 -31.06 28.20 -1.86
N HIS A 383 -29.90 28.53 -2.41
CA HIS A 383 -29.51 29.89 -2.75
C HIS A 383 -30.35 30.50 -3.89
N GLN A 384 -30.77 29.71 -4.88
CA GLN A 384 -31.65 30.15 -5.94
C GLN A 384 -33.08 30.44 -5.43
N ASN A 385 -33.59 29.66 -4.49
CA ASN A 385 -34.90 29.90 -3.90
C ASN A 385 -34.88 31.16 -3.05
N LEU A 386 -33.83 31.39 -2.26
CA LEU A 386 -33.64 32.63 -1.51
C LEU A 386 -33.44 33.87 -2.43
N ALA A 387 -32.77 33.68 -3.58
CA ALA A 387 -32.60 34.76 -4.56
C ALA A 387 -33.87 35.02 -5.37
N LYS A 388 -34.74 34.03 -5.61
CA LYS A 388 -36.04 34.20 -6.29
C LYS A 388 -37.07 34.94 -5.44
N GLU A 389 -36.98 34.81 -4.13
CA GLU A 389 -37.85 35.57 -3.21
C GLU A 389 -37.49 37.06 -3.16
N ASN A 390 -36.27 37.45 -3.56
CA ASN A 390 -35.77 38.84 -3.46
C ASN A 390 -35.61 39.58 -4.80
N LEU A 391 -35.84 38.93 -5.95
CA LEU A 391 -35.68 39.57 -7.26
C LEU A 391 -36.98 39.45 -8.08
N GLY A 392 -37.67 40.59 -8.24
CA GLY A 392 -38.82 40.74 -9.12
C GLY A 392 -38.53 40.25 -10.55
N SER A 393 -39.51 39.63 -11.14
CA SER A 393 -39.56 38.97 -12.43
C SER A 393 -38.99 39.78 -13.59
N SER A 394 -37.74 39.61 -13.94
CA SER A 394 -37.26 39.89 -15.31
C SER A 394 -35.81 39.48 -15.46
N THR A 395 -35.59 38.22 -15.73
CA THR A 395 -34.52 37.76 -16.63
C THR A 395 -34.59 36.23 -16.69
N ARG A 396 -35.01 35.68 -17.81
CA ARG A 396 -34.87 34.27 -18.16
C ARG A 396 -33.39 33.99 -18.40
N PHE A 397 -32.63 33.71 -17.37
CA PHE A 397 -31.43 32.94 -17.47
C PHE A 397 -31.81 31.48 -17.15
N THR A 398 -32.09 30.69 -18.18
CA THR A 398 -32.09 29.23 -18.08
C THR A 398 -30.66 28.78 -17.91
N LEU A 399 -30.13 28.92 -16.71
CA LEU A 399 -28.96 28.20 -16.28
C LEU A 399 -29.37 26.76 -16.00
N ASN A 400 -28.86 25.82 -16.79
CA ASN A 400 -28.83 24.39 -16.46
C ASN A 400 -27.92 24.17 -15.24
N ALA A 401 -28.18 24.86 -14.14
CA ALA A 401 -27.27 25.12 -13.04
C ALA A 401 -27.41 24.10 -11.87
N ASN A 402 -28.16 23.02 -12.07
CA ASN A 402 -28.45 22.07 -10.99
C ASN A 402 -27.53 20.83 -11.00
N ILE A 403 -26.49 20.81 -11.85
CA ILE A 403 -25.59 19.67 -11.96
C ILE A 403 -24.17 20.12 -11.64
N SER A 404 -23.60 19.56 -10.57
CA SER A 404 -22.18 19.70 -10.25
C SER A 404 -21.37 18.56 -10.86
N ARG A 405 -20.15 18.86 -11.27
CA ARG A 405 -19.18 17.85 -11.69
C ARG A 405 -18.26 17.51 -10.53
N PHE A 406 -18.06 16.23 -10.33
CA PHE A 406 -17.15 15.68 -9.32
C PHE A 406 -16.09 14.86 -10.02
N GLY A 407 -14.84 15.08 -9.63
CA GLY A 407 -13.70 14.28 -10.10
C GLY A 407 -13.35 13.20 -9.07
N ILE A 408 -13.03 12.00 -9.53
CA ILE A 408 -12.54 10.93 -8.66
C ILE A 408 -11.08 10.67 -8.99
N ARG A 409 -10.22 10.71 -7.97
CA ARG A 409 -8.85 10.28 -8.04
C ARG A 409 -8.67 8.97 -7.30
N LEU A 410 -8.10 7.99 -7.99
CA LEU A 410 -7.62 6.74 -7.43
C LEU A 410 -6.13 6.61 -7.75
N LYS A 411 -5.30 6.22 -6.76
CA LYS A 411 -3.89 5.94 -7.02
C LYS A 411 -3.78 4.68 -7.91
N PRO A 412 -2.97 4.71 -8.97
CA PRO A 412 -2.71 3.51 -9.75
C PRO A 412 -2.12 2.37 -8.90
N VAL A 413 -2.72 1.20 -9.00
CA VAL A 413 -2.29 -0.05 -8.38
C VAL A 413 -2.34 -1.13 -9.44
N GLY A 414 -1.35 -2.02 -9.47
CA GLY A 414 -1.22 -3.00 -10.54
C GLY A 414 -0.77 -2.36 -11.86
N ASN A 415 -1.16 -2.93 -12.99
CA ASN A 415 -0.86 -2.37 -14.30
C ASN A 415 -1.88 -1.30 -14.74
N GLU A 416 -1.59 -0.61 -15.83
CA GLU A 416 -2.47 0.43 -16.37
C GLU A 416 -3.84 -0.12 -16.79
N ASP A 417 -3.90 -1.28 -17.46
CA ASP A 417 -5.15 -1.89 -17.91
C ASP A 417 -6.05 -2.25 -16.73
N TRP A 418 -5.48 -2.78 -15.66
CA TRP A 418 -6.19 -3.05 -14.41
C TRP A 418 -6.66 -1.76 -13.75
N HIS A 419 -5.81 -0.75 -13.69
CA HIS A 419 -6.17 0.55 -13.13
C HIS A 419 -7.33 1.21 -13.91
N GLN A 420 -7.29 1.20 -15.24
CA GLN A 420 -8.36 1.73 -16.08
C GLN A 420 -9.66 0.94 -15.93
N PHE A 421 -9.59 -0.39 -15.85
CA PHE A 421 -10.75 -1.23 -15.56
C PHE A 421 -11.39 -0.86 -14.21
N ARG A 422 -10.58 -0.72 -13.15
CA ARG A 422 -11.06 -0.30 -11.82
C ARG A 422 -11.75 1.07 -11.87
N LEU A 423 -11.14 2.05 -12.51
CA LEU A 423 -11.73 3.38 -12.68
C LEU A 423 -13.05 3.32 -13.44
N GLY A 424 -13.13 2.54 -14.51
CA GLY A 424 -14.35 2.34 -15.29
C GLY A 424 -15.49 1.76 -14.44
N LYS A 425 -15.21 0.69 -13.70
CA LYS A 425 -16.22 0.05 -12.83
C LYS A 425 -16.62 0.91 -11.63
N LEU A 426 -15.66 1.64 -11.05
CA LEU A 426 -15.97 2.60 -10.00
C LEU A 426 -16.90 3.71 -10.51
N LYS A 427 -16.65 4.19 -11.74
CA LYS A 427 -17.52 5.18 -12.38
C LYS A 427 -18.93 4.66 -12.58
N GLU A 428 -19.08 3.46 -13.17
CA GLU A 428 -20.36 2.81 -13.39
C GLU A 428 -21.15 2.69 -12.08
N ALA A 429 -20.53 2.14 -11.03
CA ALA A 429 -21.16 1.97 -9.72
C ALA A 429 -21.59 3.30 -9.07
N LEU A 430 -20.75 4.33 -9.15
CA LEU A 430 -21.10 5.63 -8.60
C LEU A 430 -22.20 6.34 -9.42
N GLU A 431 -22.24 6.18 -10.74
CA GLU A 431 -23.32 6.69 -11.60
C GLU A 431 -24.65 5.99 -11.26
N GLU A 432 -24.66 4.68 -11.00
CA GLU A 432 -25.83 3.93 -10.53
C GLU A 432 -26.32 4.43 -9.17
N LEU A 433 -25.42 4.62 -8.20
CA LEU A 433 -25.76 5.17 -6.89
C LEU A 433 -26.34 6.60 -7.01
N ILE A 434 -25.72 7.46 -7.81
CA ILE A 434 -26.23 8.82 -8.07
C ILE A 434 -27.64 8.76 -8.69
N GLY A 435 -27.86 7.85 -9.66
CA GLY A 435 -29.15 7.65 -10.29
C GLY A 435 -30.22 7.20 -9.30
N PHE A 436 -29.91 6.21 -8.48
CA PHE A 436 -30.82 5.64 -7.49
C PHE A 436 -31.21 6.65 -6.41
N PHE A 437 -30.22 7.33 -5.80
CA PHE A 437 -30.46 8.28 -4.72
C PHE A 437 -31.01 9.65 -5.20
N LYS A 438 -31.10 9.85 -6.51
CA LYS A 438 -31.72 11.06 -7.07
C LYS A 438 -33.20 11.15 -6.76
N ASP A 439 -33.91 10.02 -6.76
CA ASP A 439 -35.34 9.94 -6.48
C ASP A 439 -35.57 9.37 -5.07
N LYS A 440 -35.81 10.29 -4.11
CA LYS A 440 -35.89 9.97 -2.68
C LYS A 440 -37.16 9.18 -2.27
N SER A 441 -38.15 9.01 -3.15
CA SER A 441 -39.45 8.46 -2.76
C SER A 441 -39.47 6.97 -2.51
N ALA A 442 -38.41 6.23 -2.89
CA ALA A 442 -38.33 4.77 -2.87
C ALA A 442 -37.13 4.18 -2.13
N VAL A 443 -36.34 4.99 -1.40
CA VAL A 443 -35.11 4.52 -0.73
C VAL A 443 -35.46 3.90 0.62
N SER A 444 -35.19 2.61 0.78
CA SER A 444 -35.36 1.90 2.05
C SER A 444 -34.21 2.20 3.04
N ASP A 445 -34.40 1.90 4.31
CA ASP A 445 -33.35 2.02 5.30
C ASP A 445 -32.19 1.06 5.05
N ASP A 446 -32.46 -0.14 4.52
CA ASP A 446 -31.44 -1.12 4.11
C ASP A 446 -30.56 -0.59 2.96
N ASP A 447 -31.14 0.17 2.00
CA ASP A 447 -30.40 0.79 0.91
C ASP A 447 -29.47 1.91 1.41
N LYS A 448 -29.91 2.65 2.43
CA LYS A 448 -29.09 3.67 3.08
C LYS A 448 -27.97 3.04 3.91
N GLU A 449 -28.30 1.95 4.64
CA GLU A 449 -27.32 1.20 5.42
C GLU A 449 -26.19 0.67 4.56
N ALA A 450 -26.47 0.26 3.33
CA ALA A 450 -25.45 -0.18 2.38
C ALA A 450 -24.33 0.86 2.16
N LEU A 451 -24.65 2.17 2.24
CA LEU A 451 -23.65 3.23 2.10
C LEU A 451 -22.64 3.26 3.26
N GLU A 452 -23.01 2.76 4.45
CA GLU A 452 -22.10 2.73 5.61
C GLU A 452 -20.84 1.91 5.31
N TYR A 453 -20.94 0.87 4.47
CA TYR A 453 -19.81 0.02 4.11
C TYR A 453 -18.77 0.70 3.22
N ILE A 454 -19.17 1.73 2.47
CA ILE A 454 -18.28 2.36 1.48
C ILE A 454 -17.98 3.82 1.77
N ARG A 455 -18.79 4.54 2.54
CA ARG A 455 -18.60 5.99 2.71
C ARG A 455 -17.23 6.36 3.29
N TYR A 456 -16.68 5.54 4.15
CA TYR A 456 -15.35 5.72 4.73
C TYR A 456 -14.20 5.32 3.78
N LEU A 457 -14.51 4.89 2.56
CA LEU A 457 -13.53 4.66 1.49
C LEU A 457 -13.42 5.85 0.53
N PHE A 458 -14.16 6.93 0.82
CA PHE A 458 -14.10 8.18 0.06
C PHE A 458 -13.71 9.34 0.96
N LYS A 459 -12.75 10.12 0.51
CA LYS A 459 -12.19 11.24 1.24
C LYS A 459 -12.15 12.49 0.37
N ASP A 460 -12.14 13.68 0.99
CA ASP A 460 -11.99 14.93 0.27
C ASP A 460 -10.65 14.98 -0.48
N PHE A 461 -10.65 15.55 -1.67
CA PHE A 461 -9.47 15.64 -2.54
C PHE A 461 -8.32 16.45 -1.91
N ALA A 462 -8.57 17.28 -0.93
CA ALA A 462 -7.54 17.97 -0.17
C ALA A 462 -6.56 17.00 0.49
N PHE A 463 -7.03 15.82 0.88
CA PHE A 463 -6.22 14.76 1.52
C PHE A 463 -5.55 13.77 0.55
N ARG A 464 -5.66 13.97 -0.77
CA ARG A 464 -5.13 13.06 -1.82
C ARG A 464 -3.65 12.69 -1.67
N ASP A 465 -2.87 13.54 -1.03
CA ASP A 465 -1.43 13.32 -0.84
C ASP A 465 -1.14 12.33 0.30
N GLU A 466 -2.16 11.91 1.04
CA GLU A 466 -2.02 10.83 2.02
C GLU A 466 -1.87 9.46 1.36
N GLU A 467 -2.39 9.28 0.14
CA GLU A 467 -2.37 8.00 -0.60
C GLU A 467 -2.78 6.83 0.29
N GLU A 468 -3.95 6.98 0.89
CA GLU A 468 -4.42 6.18 2.02
C GLU A 468 -5.00 4.83 1.60
N PHE A 469 -4.81 3.84 2.47
CA PHE A 469 -5.44 2.51 2.43
C PHE A 469 -5.98 2.19 3.82
N ARG A 470 -7.06 1.41 3.89
CA ARG A 470 -7.76 1.11 5.15
C ARG A 470 -8.07 -0.36 5.32
N LEU A 471 -7.79 -0.89 6.50
CA LEU A 471 -8.54 -2.04 7.02
C LEU A 471 -9.81 -1.48 7.62
N LEU A 472 -10.96 -1.91 7.14
CA LEU A 472 -12.27 -1.37 7.53
C LEU A 472 -13.22 -2.51 7.87
N VAL A 473 -13.95 -2.34 8.96
CA VAL A 473 -15.06 -3.21 9.35
C VAL A 473 -16.20 -2.37 9.93
N ILE A 474 -17.43 -2.79 9.64
CA ILE A 474 -18.63 -2.21 10.24
C ILE A 474 -19.17 -3.24 11.25
N LYS A 475 -19.42 -2.79 12.47
CA LYS A 475 -19.94 -3.66 13.53
C LYS A 475 -21.13 -3.01 14.22
N PRO A 476 -22.12 -3.82 14.66
CA PRO A 476 -23.14 -3.37 15.59
C PRO A 476 -22.51 -2.82 16.88
N ILE A 477 -23.15 -1.84 17.51
CA ILE A 477 -22.62 -1.20 18.72
C ILE A 477 -22.53 -2.19 19.90
N ASP A 478 -23.40 -3.20 19.93
CA ASP A 478 -23.44 -4.26 20.93
C ASP A 478 -22.54 -5.46 20.63
N SER A 479 -21.68 -5.36 19.60
CA SER A 479 -20.76 -6.44 19.24
C SER A 479 -19.75 -6.70 20.36
N GLU A 480 -19.61 -7.97 20.75
CA GLU A 480 -18.64 -8.43 21.77
C GLU A 480 -17.18 -8.23 21.34
N GLU A 481 -16.91 -8.01 20.05
CA GLU A 481 -15.58 -7.73 19.53
C GLU A 481 -15.09 -6.31 19.84
N ILE A 482 -16.00 -5.41 20.28
CA ILE A 482 -15.66 -4.02 20.59
C ILE A 482 -15.08 -3.95 21.99
N GLU A 483 -13.83 -3.53 22.08
CA GLU A 483 -13.14 -3.30 23.34
C GLU A 483 -13.11 -1.80 23.70
N TYR A 484 -13.00 -1.53 25.00
CA TYR A 484 -12.90 -0.19 25.55
C TYR A 484 -11.55 0.05 26.21
N CYS A 485 -10.98 1.22 25.98
CA CYS A 485 -9.74 1.65 26.62
C CYS A 485 -9.99 2.80 27.61
N ASP A 486 -9.93 2.52 28.91
CA ASP A 486 -10.12 3.53 29.96
C ASP A 486 -9.16 4.71 29.88
N LYS A 487 -7.90 4.47 29.52
CA LYS A 487 -6.86 5.51 29.47
C LYS A 487 -7.12 6.54 28.39
N THR A 488 -7.57 6.09 27.21
CA THR A 488 -7.83 6.96 26.05
C THR A 488 -9.29 7.31 25.89
N GLN A 489 -10.17 6.73 26.70
CA GLN A 489 -11.64 6.87 26.60
C GLN A 489 -12.11 6.58 25.17
N SER A 490 -11.58 5.52 24.55
CA SER A 490 -11.85 5.16 23.16
C SER A 490 -12.30 3.70 23.05
N VAL A 491 -13.15 3.44 22.07
CA VAL A 491 -13.55 2.09 21.68
C VAL A 491 -12.80 1.66 20.43
N TYR A 492 -12.47 0.39 20.34
CA TYR A 492 -11.69 -0.17 19.24
C TYR A 492 -11.98 -1.66 19.05
N ILE A 493 -11.57 -2.20 17.93
CA ILE A 493 -11.54 -3.63 17.67
C ILE A 493 -10.08 -4.07 17.57
N PRO A 494 -9.63 -5.09 18.34
CA PRO A 494 -8.30 -5.66 18.19
C PRO A 494 -8.14 -6.31 16.81
N TYR A 495 -6.95 -6.15 16.20
CA TYR A 495 -6.60 -6.78 14.95
C TYR A 495 -5.58 -7.90 15.15
N ALA A 496 -5.44 -8.77 14.15
CA ALA A 496 -4.45 -9.85 14.15
C ALA A 496 -3.05 -9.34 14.50
N ASP A 497 -2.23 -10.17 15.14
CA ASP A 497 -0.84 -9.82 15.44
C ASP A 497 -0.01 -9.74 14.17
N ILE A 498 0.27 -8.52 13.75
CA ILE A 498 1.05 -8.22 12.54
C ILE A 498 2.47 -7.70 12.83
N ARG A 499 2.93 -7.77 14.08
CA ARG A 499 4.26 -7.25 14.48
C ARG A 499 5.41 -7.90 13.72
N ASN A 500 5.34 -9.20 13.49
CA ASN A 500 6.32 -9.96 12.72
C ASN A 500 6.22 -9.72 11.20
N GLN A 501 5.20 -9.00 10.74
CA GLN A 501 5.01 -8.63 9.34
C GLN A 501 5.59 -7.26 9.00
N ALA A 502 6.10 -6.53 10.01
CA ALA A 502 6.81 -5.28 9.79
C ALA A 502 8.24 -5.56 9.31
N ASP A 503 8.61 -5.03 8.15
CA ASP A 503 9.99 -5.10 7.64
C ASP A 503 10.90 -4.05 8.33
N GLU A 504 10.34 -2.87 8.63
CA GLU A 504 11.10 -1.75 9.16
C GLU A 504 10.25 -0.88 10.09
N VAL A 505 10.84 -0.39 11.16
CA VAL A 505 10.32 0.72 11.97
C VAL A 505 11.24 1.92 11.80
N ILE A 506 10.72 3.00 11.20
CA ILE A 506 11.45 4.25 11.01
C ILE A 506 11.09 5.22 12.13
N LEU A 507 12.05 5.50 13.00
CA LEU A 507 11.89 6.50 14.07
C LEU A 507 11.94 7.90 13.47
N GLY A 508 11.00 8.76 13.85
CA GLY A 508 10.95 10.14 13.35
C GLY A 508 12.19 10.96 13.73
N THR A 509 12.45 12.03 12.99
CA THR A 509 13.62 12.91 13.20
C THR A 509 13.68 13.46 14.62
N ASN A 510 12.54 13.76 15.21
CA ASN A 510 12.41 14.31 16.56
C ASN A 510 12.03 13.27 17.63
N TYR A 511 12.18 11.97 17.36
CA TYR A 511 11.77 10.89 18.25
C TYR A 511 12.31 11.02 19.68
N GLU A 512 13.56 11.48 19.83
CA GLU A 512 14.19 11.68 21.14
C GLU A 512 13.92 13.06 21.79
N LYS A 513 13.11 13.90 21.14
CA LYS A 513 12.75 15.22 21.66
C LYS A 513 11.55 15.18 22.61
N THR A 514 10.85 14.04 22.67
CA THR A 514 9.74 13.78 23.60
C THR A 514 10.20 12.75 24.63
N GLY A 515 10.32 13.13 25.90
CA GLY A 515 10.68 12.22 26.99
C GLY A 515 12.20 11.94 27.09
N ASN A 516 12.58 10.69 27.39
CA ASN A 516 13.97 10.29 27.68
C ASN A 516 14.86 10.35 26.42
N GLN A 517 16.04 10.98 26.54
CA GLN A 517 17.01 11.12 25.44
C GLN A 517 17.53 9.78 24.86
N ARG A 518 17.50 8.69 25.64
CA ARG A 518 17.95 7.35 25.20
C ARG A 518 16.83 6.45 24.66
N LYS A 519 15.68 7.01 24.41
CA LYS A 519 14.49 6.30 23.99
C LYS A 519 14.72 5.47 22.70
N ALA A 520 15.44 6.03 21.71
CA ALA A 520 15.75 5.32 20.48
C ALA A 520 16.72 4.14 20.68
N GLU A 521 17.69 4.28 21.58
CA GLU A 521 18.63 3.20 21.92
C GLU A 521 17.88 2.04 22.58
N VAL A 522 17.06 2.33 23.58
CA VAL A 522 16.25 1.31 24.29
C VAL A 522 15.31 0.60 23.29
N PHE A 523 14.66 1.34 22.40
CA PHE A 523 13.80 0.79 21.38
C PHE A 523 14.56 -0.19 20.47
N ARG A 524 15.72 0.22 19.94
CA ARG A 524 16.56 -0.62 19.08
C ARG A 524 17.00 -1.90 19.77
N TYR A 525 17.41 -1.81 21.04
CA TYR A 525 17.82 -2.97 21.82
C TYR A 525 16.69 -3.98 21.99
N HIS A 526 15.52 -3.49 22.37
CA HIS A 526 14.32 -4.33 22.54
C HIS A 526 13.92 -5.01 21.21
N MET A 527 13.86 -4.24 20.13
CA MET A 527 13.53 -4.78 18.81
C MET A 527 14.55 -5.84 18.37
N LYS A 528 15.85 -5.61 18.59
CA LYS A 528 16.88 -6.59 18.23
C LYS A 528 16.76 -7.89 19.02
N GLN A 529 16.29 -7.83 20.27
CA GLN A 529 16.11 -9.01 21.10
C GLN A 529 14.83 -9.78 20.78
N LYS A 530 13.72 -9.09 20.59
CA LYS A 530 12.40 -9.74 20.41
C LYS A 530 11.93 -9.88 18.97
N TYR A 531 12.36 -8.96 18.10
CA TYR A 531 11.97 -8.90 16.70
C TYR A 531 13.20 -8.69 15.81
N PRO A 532 14.16 -9.64 15.79
CA PRO A 532 15.48 -9.48 15.15
C PRO A 532 15.40 -9.22 13.64
N GLU A 533 14.34 -9.68 12.99
CA GLU A 533 14.11 -9.51 11.55
C GLU A 533 13.59 -8.10 11.19
N VAL A 534 13.05 -7.37 12.18
CA VAL A 534 12.53 -6.02 11.95
C VAL A 534 13.66 -5.01 12.00
N LYS A 535 13.90 -4.31 10.90
CA LYS A 535 14.90 -3.25 10.82
C LYS A 535 14.42 -2.02 11.59
N VAL A 536 15.30 -1.39 12.37
CA VAL A 536 15.05 -0.10 13.00
C VAL A 536 15.97 0.95 12.42
N SER A 537 15.40 1.95 11.78
CA SER A 537 16.12 3.09 11.22
C SER A 537 15.64 4.42 11.80
N ARG A 538 16.24 5.52 11.36
CA ARG A 538 15.85 6.87 11.75
C ARG A 538 15.61 7.73 10.53
N SER A 539 14.54 8.51 10.55
CA SER A 539 14.25 9.50 9.53
C SER A 539 15.29 10.63 9.54
N THR A 540 15.68 11.06 8.34
CA THR A 540 16.54 12.22 8.10
C THR A 540 15.77 13.39 7.49
N LEU A 541 14.46 13.36 7.55
CA LEU A 541 13.62 14.43 7.00
C LEU A 541 13.91 15.78 7.69
N PRO A 542 13.95 16.88 6.92
CA PRO A 542 14.28 18.21 7.43
C PRO A 542 13.08 18.81 8.21
N ILE A 543 12.90 18.39 9.44
CA ILE A 543 11.89 18.90 10.35
C ILE A 543 12.58 19.67 11.47
N ASN A 544 12.13 20.90 11.70
CA ASN A 544 12.67 21.71 12.78
C ASN A 544 12.48 21.03 14.14
N PRO A 545 13.50 21.06 15.02
CA PRO A 545 13.28 20.62 16.38
C PRO A 545 12.25 21.54 17.04
N PRO A 546 11.48 21.03 18.02
CA PRO A 546 10.57 21.88 18.77
C PRO A 546 11.35 23.04 19.41
N ASN A 547 10.77 24.23 19.42
CA ASN A 547 11.32 25.35 20.15
C ASN A 547 11.48 24.95 21.63
N LYS A 548 12.65 25.25 22.20
CA LYS A 548 12.94 24.96 23.59
C LYS A 548 12.08 25.79 24.52
#